data_cfa049f0296196a852c8636eaa501fdd
#
_entry.id   cfa049f0296196a852c8636eaa501fdd
#
_cell.length_a   1.000
_cell.length_b   1.000
_cell.length_c   1.000
_cell.angle_alpha   90.00
_cell.angle_beta   90.00
_cell.angle_gamma   90.00
#
_symmetry.space_group_name_H-M   'P 1'
#
loop_
_entity.id
_entity.type
_entity.pdbx_description
1 polymer ?
#
loop_
_entity_poly.entity_id
_entity_poly.type
_entity_poly.pdbx_seq_one_letter_code
_entity_poly.pdbx_strand_id
1 'polypeptide(L)'
;MKTVLSVAAISGLLAVALGAFGAHGLKAIISPEMLEVYKTGVQYQFYHTFALLSVGILMNFNQSKALKWSATLFIIGMILFSGSLYLLAISGVKALGIITPFGGITWIAAWILLFVHCRRLSTSK
;
A
#
# COMPACT_ATOMS: atom_id res chain seq x y z
N MET A 1 2.09 -9.92 14.25
CA MET A 1 0.70 -9.41 14.29
C MET A 1 0.60 -7.96 14.73
N LYS A 2 1.03 -7.64 15.94
CA LYS A 2 0.99 -6.24 16.44
C LYS A 2 1.68 -5.25 15.52
N THR A 3 2.86 -5.59 15.01
CA THR A 3 3.62 -4.74 14.10
C THR A 3 2.85 -4.50 12.80
N VAL A 4 2.27 -5.56 12.22
CA VAL A 4 1.50 -5.46 10.97
C VAL A 4 0.26 -4.58 11.18
N LEU A 5 -0.48 -4.79 12.25
CA LEU A 5 -1.66 -3.99 12.58
C LEU A 5 -1.29 -2.52 12.85
N SER A 6 -0.18 -2.29 13.55
CA SER A 6 0.29 -0.93 13.82
C SER A 6 0.72 -0.21 12.55
N VAL A 7 1.43 -0.89 11.67
CA VAL A 7 1.83 -0.31 10.36
C VAL A 7 0.60 0.01 9.53
N ALA A 8 -0.40 -0.88 9.51
CA ALA A 8 -1.66 -0.63 8.79
C ALA A 8 -2.38 0.61 9.36
N ALA A 9 -2.45 0.73 10.68
CA ALA A 9 -3.09 1.88 11.33
C ALA A 9 -2.36 3.19 11.01
N ILE A 10 -1.03 3.19 11.07
CA ILE A 10 -0.21 4.36 10.72
C ILE A 10 -0.39 4.70 9.24
N SER A 11 -0.38 3.71 8.36
CA SER A 11 -0.60 3.94 6.93
C SER A 11 -1.97 4.55 6.66
N GLY A 12 -3.01 4.09 7.35
CA GLY A 12 -4.36 4.66 7.24
C GLY A 12 -4.39 6.12 7.69
N LEU A 13 -3.76 6.43 8.83
CA LEU A 13 -3.64 7.80 9.32
C LEU A 13 -2.93 8.68 8.29
N LEU A 14 -1.80 8.22 7.75
CA LEU A 14 -1.04 8.96 6.76
C LEU A 14 -1.84 9.15 5.46
N ALA A 15 -2.58 8.13 5.03
CA ALA A 15 -3.40 8.21 3.82
C ALA A 15 -4.50 9.28 3.96
N VAL A 16 -5.14 9.37 5.12
CA VAL A 16 -6.13 10.43 5.40
C VAL A 16 -5.46 11.80 5.39
N ALA A 17 -4.33 11.96 6.09
CA ALA A 17 -3.62 13.22 6.16
C ALA A 17 -3.12 13.68 4.79
N LEU A 18 -2.52 12.77 4.01
CA LEU A 18 -2.03 13.06 2.66
C LEU A 18 -3.17 13.35 1.70
N GLY A 19 -4.29 12.64 1.81
CA GLY A 19 -5.48 12.90 1.00
C GLY A 19 -6.06 14.27 1.27
N ALA A 20 -6.17 14.67 2.54
CA ALA A 20 -6.67 15.98 2.94
C ALA A 20 -5.72 17.09 2.47
N PHE A 21 -4.40 16.90 2.62
CA PHE A 21 -3.40 17.85 2.14
C PHE A 21 -3.49 18.04 0.62
N GLY A 22 -3.64 16.95 -0.13
CA GLY A 22 -3.79 17.01 -1.58
C GLY A 22 -5.03 17.79 -2.02
N ALA A 23 -6.15 17.59 -1.31
CA ALA A 23 -7.41 18.25 -1.64
C ALA A 23 -7.38 19.77 -1.34
N HIS A 24 -6.61 20.21 -0.36
CA HIS A 24 -6.64 21.59 0.12
C HIS A 24 -5.36 22.37 -0.20
N GLY A 25 -4.19 21.92 0.30
CA GLY A 25 -2.94 22.67 0.17
C GLY A 25 -2.22 22.43 -1.16
N LEU A 26 -2.05 21.17 -1.52
CA LEU A 26 -1.25 20.78 -2.68
C LEU A 26 -1.90 21.17 -4.01
N LYS A 27 -3.23 21.20 -4.04
CA LYS A 27 -4.01 21.57 -5.23
C LYS A 27 -3.61 22.92 -5.83
N ALA A 28 -3.19 23.86 -4.99
CA ALA A 28 -2.78 25.20 -5.44
C ALA A 28 -1.32 25.26 -5.90
N ILE A 29 -0.52 24.24 -5.63
CA ILE A 29 0.94 24.25 -5.80
C ILE A 29 1.40 23.47 -7.02
N ILE A 30 0.74 22.32 -7.32
CA ILE A 30 1.13 21.44 -8.42
C ILE A 30 0.09 21.47 -9.55
N SER A 31 0.51 20.98 -10.74
CA SER A 31 -0.37 20.92 -11.90
C SER A 31 -1.53 19.93 -11.67
N PRO A 32 -2.66 20.09 -12.41
CA PRO A 32 -3.75 19.12 -12.35
C PRO A 32 -3.31 17.69 -12.69
N GLU A 33 -2.38 17.53 -13.64
CA GLU A 33 -1.82 16.22 -14.00
C GLU A 33 -1.10 15.58 -12.81
N MET A 34 -0.23 16.33 -12.14
CA MET A 34 0.52 15.84 -10.97
C MET A 34 -0.40 15.60 -9.78
N LEU A 35 -1.47 16.37 -9.65
CA LEU A 35 -2.46 16.15 -8.61
C LEU A 35 -3.16 14.80 -8.79
N GLU A 36 -3.48 14.40 -10.03
CA GLU A 36 -4.05 13.07 -10.32
C GLU A 36 -3.07 11.94 -9.98
N VAL A 37 -1.77 12.12 -10.28
CA VAL A 37 -0.72 11.19 -9.89
C VAL A 37 -0.68 11.02 -8.37
N TYR A 38 -0.73 12.12 -7.64
CA TYR A 38 -0.76 12.14 -6.18
C TYR A 38 -1.99 11.42 -5.63
N LYS A 39 -3.18 11.72 -6.17
CA LYS A 39 -4.43 11.08 -5.76
C LYS A 39 -4.40 9.56 -5.99
N THR A 40 -3.80 9.11 -7.09
CA THR A 40 -3.61 7.68 -7.35
C THR A 40 -2.77 7.04 -6.24
N GLY A 41 -1.69 7.71 -5.81
CA GLY A 41 -0.87 7.25 -4.70
C GLY A 41 -1.67 7.07 -3.42
N VAL A 42 -2.50 8.05 -3.07
CA VAL A 42 -3.36 8.02 -1.87
C VAL A 42 -4.38 6.88 -1.96
N GLN A 43 -5.06 6.75 -3.10
CA GLN A 43 -6.09 5.75 -3.32
C GLN A 43 -5.53 4.34 -3.17
N TYR A 44 -4.41 4.05 -3.83
CA TYR A 44 -3.78 2.73 -3.76
C TYR A 44 -3.16 2.46 -2.38
N GLN A 45 -2.71 3.48 -1.68
CA GLN A 45 -2.30 3.34 -0.28
C GLN A 45 -3.46 2.89 0.60
N PHE A 46 -4.65 3.47 0.44
CA PHE A 46 -5.84 3.03 1.16
C PHE A 46 -6.18 1.57 0.86
N TYR A 47 -6.24 1.17 -0.40
CA TYR A 47 -6.57 -0.21 -0.77
C TYR A 47 -5.64 -1.21 -0.09
N HIS A 48 -4.34 -0.94 -0.10
CA HIS A 48 -3.34 -1.86 0.42
C HIS A 48 -3.16 -1.74 1.94
N THR A 49 -3.55 -0.62 2.53
CA THR A 49 -3.69 -0.48 3.97
C THR A 49 -4.77 -1.42 4.50
N PHE A 50 -5.92 -1.49 3.84
CA PHE A 50 -6.98 -2.43 4.22
C PHE A 50 -6.58 -3.87 3.98
N ALA A 51 -5.84 -4.15 2.91
CA ALA A 51 -5.28 -5.48 2.67
C ALA A 51 -4.31 -5.88 3.81
N LEU A 52 -3.42 -4.97 4.19
CA LEU A 52 -2.46 -5.19 5.28
C LEU A 52 -3.17 -5.39 6.63
N LEU A 53 -4.21 -4.59 6.90
CA LEU A 53 -5.04 -4.75 8.10
C LEU A 53 -5.66 -6.14 8.15
N SER A 54 -6.21 -6.61 7.01
CA SER A 54 -6.78 -7.95 6.89
C SER A 54 -5.75 -9.04 7.17
N VAL A 55 -4.54 -8.90 6.62
CA VAL A 55 -3.43 -9.83 6.88
C VAL A 55 -3.09 -9.87 8.37
N GLY A 56 -3.01 -8.71 9.02
CA GLY A 56 -2.73 -8.62 10.45
C GLY A 56 -3.80 -9.33 11.31
N ILE A 57 -5.07 -9.19 10.92
CA ILE A 57 -6.18 -9.86 11.60
C ILE A 57 -6.07 -11.38 11.41
N LEU A 58 -5.81 -11.84 10.17
CA LEU A 58 -5.65 -13.26 9.88
C LEU A 58 -4.50 -13.89 10.67
N MET A 59 -3.42 -13.14 10.89
CA MET A 59 -2.27 -13.59 11.69
C MET A 59 -2.66 -13.93 13.14
N ASN A 60 -3.75 -13.36 13.64
CA ASN A 60 -4.25 -13.66 14.98
C ASN A 60 -4.86 -15.06 15.08
N PHE A 61 -5.36 -15.60 13.97
CA PHE A 61 -6.01 -16.91 13.94
C PHE A 61 -5.08 -18.00 13.46
N ASN A 62 -4.24 -17.71 12.49
CA ASN A 62 -3.32 -18.69 11.93
C ASN A 62 -2.15 -17.97 11.26
N GLN A 63 -0.94 -18.46 11.52
CA GLN A 63 0.26 -17.90 10.91
C GLN A 63 0.85 -18.89 9.90
N SER A 64 1.39 -18.34 8.81
CA SER A 64 2.13 -19.08 7.81
C SER A 64 3.24 -18.21 7.22
N LYS A 65 4.22 -18.83 6.58
CA LYS A 65 5.26 -18.08 5.85
C LYS A 65 4.64 -17.23 4.73
N ALA A 66 3.65 -17.79 4.02
CA ALA A 66 2.95 -17.06 2.96
C ALA A 66 2.31 -15.79 3.50
N LEU A 67 1.66 -15.85 4.67
CA LEU A 67 1.00 -14.70 5.27
C LEU A 67 2.01 -13.63 5.73
N LYS A 68 3.13 -14.06 6.32
CA LYS A 68 4.20 -13.15 6.74
C LYS A 68 4.83 -12.42 5.54
N TRP A 69 5.11 -13.15 4.46
CA TRP A 69 5.64 -12.56 3.24
C TRP A 69 4.62 -11.66 2.57
N SER A 70 3.34 -12.02 2.59
CA SER A 70 2.27 -11.16 2.08
C SER A 70 2.29 -9.81 2.79
N ALA A 71 2.35 -9.80 4.12
CA ALA A 71 2.44 -8.56 4.91
C ALA A 71 3.65 -7.71 4.52
N THR A 72 4.82 -8.34 4.44
CA THR A 72 6.08 -7.66 4.07
C THR A 72 5.97 -7.04 2.68
N LEU A 73 5.44 -7.77 1.71
CA LEU A 73 5.32 -7.29 0.33
C LEU A 73 4.24 -6.21 0.19
N PHE A 74 3.17 -6.25 0.98
CA PHE A 74 2.22 -5.13 1.01
C PHE A 74 2.89 -3.84 1.49
N ILE A 75 3.72 -3.93 2.52
CA ILE A 75 4.45 -2.77 3.06
C ILE A 75 5.46 -2.24 2.03
N ILE A 76 6.28 -3.12 1.46
CA ILE A 76 7.27 -2.74 0.43
C ILE A 76 6.56 -2.11 -0.77
N GLY A 77 5.46 -2.69 -1.22
CA GLY A 77 4.68 -2.16 -2.32
C GLY A 77 4.13 -0.76 -2.05
N MET A 78 3.69 -0.48 -0.81
CA MET A 78 3.23 0.86 -0.45
C MET A 78 4.35 1.89 -0.56
N ILE A 79 5.55 1.54 -0.13
CA ILE A 79 6.72 2.41 -0.23
C ILE A 79 7.08 2.66 -1.70
N LEU A 80 7.16 1.60 -2.49
CA LEU A 80 7.59 1.69 -3.89
C LEU A 80 6.53 2.30 -4.81
N PHE A 81 5.26 1.98 -4.61
CA PHE A 81 4.17 2.45 -5.47
C PHE A 81 3.70 3.84 -5.05
N SER A 82 3.06 3.94 -3.89
CA SER A 82 2.51 5.21 -3.42
C SER A 82 3.62 6.21 -3.11
N GLY A 83 4.72 5.78 -2.50
CA GLY A 83 5.87 6.63 -2.20
C GLY A 83 6.46 7.26 -3.46
N SER A 84 6.65 6.48 -4.53
CA SER A 84 7.18 6.99 -5.80
C SER A 84 6.24 8.00 -6.45
N LEU A 85 4.92 7.78 -6.36
CA LEU A 85 3.93 8.70 -6.92
C LEU A 85 3.88 10.02 -6.15
N TYR A 86 4.03 9.98 -4.82
CA TYR A 86 4.11 11.20 -4.03
C TYR A 86 5.35 12.02 -4.37
N LEU A 87 6.51 11.37 -4.47
CA LEU A 87 7.76 12.03 -4.84
C LEU A 87 7.70 12.58 -6.27
N LEU A 88 7.14 11.82 -7.19
CA LEU A 88 6.95 12.28 -8.57
C LEU A 88 6.03 13.51 -8.63
N ALA A 89 4.91 13.46 -7.94
CA ALA A 89 3.94 14.56 -7.95
C ALA A 89 4.51 15.86 -7.38
N ILE A 90 5.28 15.77 -6.30
CA ILE A 90 5.84 16.93 -5.61
C ILE A 90 7.09 17.46 -6.30
N SER A 91 8.00 16.56 -6.73
CA SER A 91 9.28 16.94 -7.33
C SER A 91 9.21 17.20 -8.83
N GLY A 92 8.24 16.60 -9.53
CA GLY A 92 8.15 16.63 -10.98
C GLY A 92 9.20 15.79 -11.70
N VAL A 93 10.00 15.01 -10.97
CA VAL A 93 11.05 14.16 -11.56
C VAL A 93 10.42 12.90 -12.15
N LYS A 94 10.23 12.89 -13.46
CA LYS A 94 9.52 11.81 -14.19
C LYS A 94 10.18 10.44 -14.05
N ALA A 95 11.50 10.38 -13.83
CA ALA A 95 12.23 9.13 -13.64
C ALA A 95 11.72 8.33 -12.43
N LEU A 96 11.11 8.98 -11.42
CA LEU A 96 10.52 8.31 -10.26
C LEU A 96 9.34 7.39 -10.65
N GLY A 97 8.67 7.68 -11.76
CA GLY A 97 7.60 6.83 -12.29
C GLY A 97 8.06 5.44 -12.74
N ILE A 98 9.37 5.24 -12.92
CA ILE A 98 9.95 3.93 -13.25
C ILE A 98 9.88 2.98 -12.05
N ILE A 99 9.91 3.52 -10.82
CA ILE A 99 9.85 2.74 -9.57
C ILE A 99 8.44 2.19 -9.34
N THR A 100 7.42 2.92 -9.75
CA THR A 100 6.01 2.59 -9.50
C THR A 100 5.62 1.19 -9.98
N PRO A 101 5.96 0.73 -11.21
CA PRO A 101 5.63 -0.63 -11.64
C PRO A 101 6.24 -1.74 -10.77
N PHE A 102 7.42 -1.53 -10.21
CA PHE A 102 8.04 -2.49 -9.28
C PHE A 102 7.20 -2.63 -8.00
N GLY A 103 6.65 -1.52 -7.51
CA GLY A 103 5.70 -1.54 -6.40
C GLY A 103 4.43 -2.32 -6.74
N GLY A 104 3.91 -2.12 -7.96
CA GLY A 104 2.73 -2.85 -8.44
C GLY A 104 2.96 -4.35 -8.51
N ILE A 105 4.10 -4.78 -9.04
CA ILE A 105 4.49 -6.20 -9.09
C ILE A 105 4.62 -6.78 -7.68
N THR A 106 5.21 -6.02 -6.76
CA THR A 106 5.34 -6.41 -5.35
C THR A 106 3.97 -6.64 -4.73
N TRP A 107 3.01 -5.77 -4.98
CA TRP A 107 1.64 -5.94 -4.50
C TRP A 107 0.95 -7.16 -5.11
N ILE A 108 1.13 -7.41 -6.39
CA ILE A 108 0.58 -8.60 -7.04
C ILE A 108 1.08 -9.86 -6.33
N ALA A 109 2.38 -9.93 -6.05
CA ALA A 109 2.95 -11.05 -5.30
C ALA A 109 2.35 -11.17 -3.89
N ALA A 110 2.13 -10.03 -3.20
CA ALA A 110 1.49 -10.01 -1.88
C ALA A 110 0.07 -10.59 -1.93
N TRP A 111 -0.72 -10.21 -2.92
CA TRP A 111 -2.09 -10.72 -3.10
C TRP A 111 -2.10 -12.22 -3.41
N ILE A 112 -1.16 -12.69 -4.24
CA ILE A 112 -1.03 -14.12 -4.56
C ILE A 112 -0.71 -14.92 -3.30
N LEU A 113 0.20 -14.43 -2.46
CA LEU A 113 0.55 -15.09 -1.19
C LEU A 113 -0.61 -15.13 -0.21
N LEU A 114 -1.39 -14.06 -0.16
CA LEU A 114 -2.61 -14.03 0.64
C LEU A 114 -3.61 -15.06 0.15
N PHE A 115 -3.82 -15.15 -1.17
CA PHE A 115 -4.66 -16.18 -1.79
C PHE A 115 -4.20 -17.58 -1.41
N VAL A 116 -2.89 -17.86 -1.52
CA VAL A 116 -2.31 -19.16 -1.17
C VAL A 116 -2.59 -19.50 0.30
N HIS A 117 -2.40 -18.54 1.21
CA HIS A 117 -2.71 -18.72 2.63
C HIS A 117 -4.18 -19.08 2.84
N CYS A 118 -5.09 -18.33 2.23
CA CYS A 118 -6.53 -18.56 2.36
C CYS A 118 -6.94 -19.93 1.83
N ARG A 119 -6.34 -20.38 0.73
CA ARG A 119 -6.62 -21.73 0.17
C ARG A 119 -6.21 -22.84 1.12
N ARG A 120 -5.10 -22.66 1.81
CA ARG A 120 -4.61 -23.67 2.79
C ARG A 120 -5.51 -23.74 4.03
N LEU A 121 -6.16 -22.67 4.41
CA LEU A 121 -7.11 -22.68 5.54
C LEU A 121 -8.31 -23.58 5.27
N SER A 122 -8.76 -23.70 4.04
CA SER A 122 -9.94 -24.49 3.67
C SER A 122 -9.68 -25.99 3.66
N THR A 123 -8.41 -26.42 3.66
CA THR A 123 -8.03 -27.85 3.61
C THR A 123 -7.74 -28.46 4.97
N SER A 124 -7.75 -27.65 6.05
CA SER A 124 -7.45 -28.09 7.41
C SER A 124 -8.70 -28.51 8.22
N LYS A 125 -9.84 -28.77 7.56
CA LYS A 125 -11.08 -29.27 8.20
C LYS A 125 -11.12 -30.78 8.24
#